data_765edc970cb6692b21ff85bf21d006b5
#
_entry.id   765edc970cb6692b21ff85bf21d006b5
#
_cell.length_a   1.000
_cell.length_b   1.000
_cell.length_c   1.000
_cell.angle_alpha   90.00
_cell.angle_beta   90.00
_cell.angle_gamma   90.00
#
_symmetry.space_group_name_H-M   'P 1'
#
loop_
_entity.id
_entity.type
_entity.pdbx_description
1 polymer ?
#
loop_
_entity_poly.entity_id
_entity_poly.type
_entity_poly.pdbx_seq_one_letter_code
_entity_poly.pdbx_strand_id
1 'polypeptide(L)'
;REGQEAQTRYAYKTGATQVLFLQEVIDSLASNGRAGIVVDEGLLFRTNEIAFVQTKRKLLDECDLYCILSLPGGVFSQAGAGVKTNLLFFNKGSHTEKIWYYDLSDLKVAKRKPLTASHFDEFLKLLPGREESENSWTVTRADIEEKNYDLKAVNPNRVEEVDTRTPEDLLDIIEQKGSEIQ
;
A
#
# COMPACT_ATOMS: atom_id res chain seq x y z
N ARG A 1 12.83 -12.69 -12.43
CA ARG A 1 14.02 -12.11 -11.77
C ARG A 1 14.84 -11.41 -12.83
N GLU A 2 15.22 -10.15 -12.57
CA GLU A 2 16.10 -9.41 -13.44
C GLU A 2 17.51 -10.03 -13.47
N GLY A 3 18.18 -9.94 -14.64
CA GLY A 3 19.55 -10.42 -14.81
C GLY A 3 20.53 -9.62 -13.95
N GLN A 4 21.69 -10.22 -13.65
CA GLN A 4 22.71 -9.58 -12.80
C GLN A 4 23.17 -8.22 -13.34
N GLU A 5 23.25 -8.07 -14.65
CA GLU A 5 23.67 -6.83 -15.31
C GLU A 5 22.68 -5.68 -15.04
N ALA A 6 21.36 -5.94 -15.14
CA ALA A 6 20.34 -4.96 -14.80
C ALA A 6 20.42 -4.54 -13.32
N GLN A 7 20.69 -5.50 -12.41
CA GLN A 7 20.79 -5.22 -10.98
C GLN A 7 21.99 -4.32 -10.62
N THR A 8 23.07 -4.35 -11.39
CA THR A 8 24.28 -3.55 -11.12
C THR A 8 24.09 -2.07 -11.42
N ARG A 9 23.07 -1.70 -12.17
CA ARG A 9 22.74 -0.31 -12.55
C ARG A 9 22.22 0.50 -11.37
N TYR A 10 21.62 -0.15 -10.37
CA TYR A 10 20.93 0.50 -9.26
C TYR A 10 21.78 0.50 -7.99
N ALA A 11 21.53 1.49 -7.11
CA ALA A 11 22.25 1.65 -5.86
C ALA A 11 22.05 0.44 -4.93
N TYR A 12 20.84 -0.10 -4.89
CA TYR A 12 20.50 -1.24 -4.02
C TYR A 12 20.14 -2.46 -4.86
N LYS A 13 21.09 -3.40 -4.94
CA LYS A 13 20.99 -4.62 -5.74
C LYS A 13 20.01 -5.62 -5.14
N THR A 14 19.09 -6.10 -5.96
CA THR A 14 18.13 -7.14 -5.58
C THR A 14 17.58 -7.84 -6.81
N GLY A 15 17.08 -9.07 -6.65
CA GLY A 15 16.30 -9.76 -7.69
C GLY A 15 14.81 -9.39 -7.67
N ALA A 16 14.37 -8.50 -6.80
CA ALA A 16 12.99 -8.07 -6.71
C ALA A 16 12.72 -6.93 -7.69
N THR A 17 12.03 -7.22 -8.79
CA THR A 17 11.75 -6.28 -9.88
C THR A 17 11.05 -5.01 -9.40
N GLN A 18 10.12 -5.10 -8.46
CA GLN A 18 9.42 -3.94 -7.92
C GLN A 18 10.34 -2.95 -7.20
N VAL A 19 11.37 -3.44 -6.52
CA VAL A 19 12.36 -2.59 -5.84
C VAL A 19 13.25 -1.87 -6.84
N LEU A 20 13.68 -2.58 -7.89
CA LEU A 20 14.45 -1.98 -8.99
C LEU A 20 13.61 -0.94 -9.75
N PHE A 21 12.35 -1.26 -10.02
CA PHE A 21 11.41 -0.35 -10.67
C PHE A 21 11.22 0.95 -9.86
N LEU A 22 11.04 0.85 -8.54
CA LEU A 22 10.92 2.04 -7.69
C LEU A 22 12.19 2.90 -7.73
N GLN A 23 13.38 2.29 -7.69
CA GLN A 23 14.64 3.02 -7.84
C GLN A 23 14.72 3.74 -9.19
N GLU A 24 14.36 3.05 -10.29
CA GLU A 24 14.33 3.64 -11.64
C GLU A 24 13.39 4.86 -11.70
N VAL A 25 12.19 4.76 -11.13
CA VAL A 25 11.25 5.89 -11.11
C VAL A 25 11.83 7.07 -10.34
N ILE A 26 12.41 6.83 -9.14
CA ILE A 26 13.03 7.90 -8.34
C ILE A 26 14.18 8.56 -9.12
N ASP A 27 15.05 7.78 -9.75
CA ASP A 27 16.24 8.30 -10.43
C ASP A 27 15.90 9.00 -11.76
N SER A 28 14.83 8.58 -12.43
CA SER A 28 14.38 9.15 -13.73
C SER A 28 13.59 10.44 -13.57
N LEU A 29 13.05 10.75 -12.38
CA LEU A 29 12.32 11.99 -12.17
C LEU A 29 13.25 13.20 -12.24
N ALA A 30 12.85 14.21 -13.01
CA ALA A 30 13.45 15.54 -12.96
C ALA A 30 13.21 16.22 -11.60
N SER A 31 13.99 17.24 -11.28
CA SER A 31 13.73 18.09 -10.11
C SER A 31 12.31 18.64 -10.16
N ASN A 32 11.60 18.55 -9.04
CA ASN A 32 10.17 18.89 -8.92
C ASN A 32 9.24 18.00 -9.77
N GLY A 33 9.74 16.92 -10.36
CA GLY A 33 8.92 15.91 -11.04
C GLY A 33 7.97 15.21 -10.07
N ARG A 34 6.82 14.79 -10.57
CA ARG A 34 5.79 14.10 -9.81
C ARG A 34 5.58 12.69 -10.32
N ALA A 35 5.33 11.77 -9.42
CA ALA A 35 4.99 10.39 -9.76
C ALA A 35 3.74 9.91 -9.02
N GLY A 36 2.96 9.09 -9.71
CA GLY A 36 1.93 8.26 -9.12
C GLY A 36 2.14 6.84 -9.62
N ILE A 37 2.42 5.91 -8.72
CA ILE A 37 2.76 4.52 -9.08
C ILE A 37 1.91 3.52 -8.32
N VAL A 38 1.65 2.38 -8.96
CA VAL A 38 1.02 1.22 -8.31
C VAL A 38 2.11 0.28 -7.84
N VAL A 39 2.05 -0.12 -6.58
CA VAL A 39 2.97 -1.10 -5.99
C VAL A 39 2.19 -2.18 -5.26
N ASP A 40 2.79 -3.37 -5.13
CA ASP A 40 2.24 -4.40 -4.25
C ASP A 40 2.46 -4.05 -2.77
N GLU A 41 1.62 -4.61 -1.90
CA GLU A 41 1.75 -4.39 -0.46
C GLU A 41 3.09 -4.93 0.09
N GLY A 42 3.67 -5.95 -0.57
CA GLY A 42 4.94 -6.54 -0.19
C GLY A 42 6.10 -5.54 -0.23
N LEU A 43 6.10 -4.61 -1.17
CA LEU A 43 7.09 -3.53 -1.21
C LEU A 43 7.03 -2.67 0.04
N LEU A 44 5.85 -2.42 0.58
CA LEU A 44 5.65 -1.51 1.70
C LEU A 44 6.06 -2.15 3.03
N PHE A 45 5.61 -3.38 3.33
CA PHE A 45 5.80 -3.98 4.65
C PHE A 45 7.13 -4.72 4.84
N ARG A 46 7.85 -5.12 3.77
CA ARG A 46 9.10 -5.87 3.93
C ARG A 46 10.19 -5.01 4.54
N THR A 47 10.63 -5.41 5.73
CA THR A 47 11.67 -4.73 6.52
C THR A 47 12.87 -5.63 6.84
N ASN A 48 12.83 -6.90 6.43
CA ASN A 48 13.87 -7.89 6.65
C ASN A 48 14.89 -8.01 5.50
N GLU A 49 14.67 -7.27 4.39
CA GLU A 49 15.58 -7.25 3.24
C GLU A 49 16.18 -5.86 3.05
N ILE A 50 17.50 -5.76 3.09
CA ILE A 50 18.24 -4.49 3.04
C ILE A 50 17.85 -3.63 1.83
N ALA A 51 17.73 -4.22 0.64
CA ALA A 51 17.39 -3.49 -0.58
C ALA A 51 15.99 -2.83 -0.50
N PHE A 52 15.01 -3.48 0.14
CA PHE A 52 13.69 -2.93 0.36
C PHE A 52 13.74 -1.73 1.31
N VAL A 53 14.42 -1.88 2.43
CA VAL A 53 14.56 -0.82 3.45
C VAL A 53 15.29 0.39 2.86
N GLN A 54 16.44 0.17 2.23
CA GLN A 54 17.24 1.25 1.66
C GLN A 54 16.53 1.97 0.49
N THR A 55 15.76 1.26 -0.33
CA THR A 55 14.99 1.89 -1.40
C THR A 55 13.85 2.74 -0.86
N LYS A 56 13.15 2.28 0.18
CA LYS A 56 12.13 3.08 0.87
C LYS A 56 12.75 4.30 1.55
N ARG A 57 13.90 4.13 2.21
CA ARG A 57 14.65 5.26 2.78
C ARG A 57 15.02 6.27 1.71
N LYS A 58 15.59 5.83 0.58
CA LYS A 58 15.92 6.69 -0.58
C LYS A 58 14.70 7.46 -1.07
N LEU A 59 13.54 6.80 -1.18
CA LEU A 59 12.28 7.45 -1.55
C LEU A 59 11.92 8.59 -0.59
N LEU A 60 12.02 8.34 0.72
CA LEU A 60 11.68 9.34 1.73
C LEU A 60 12.73 10.45 1.88
N ASP A 61 14.00 10.18 1.54
CA ASP A 61 15.09 11.16 1.60
C ASP A 61 15.10 12.11 0.38
N GLU A 62 14.78 11.60 -0.81
CA GLU A 62 14.88 12.35 -2.07
C GLU A 62 13.54 12.86 -2.61
N CYS A 63 12.44 12.34 -2.07
CA CYS A 63 11.09 12.69 -2.50
C CYS A 63 10.18 13.01 -1.32
N ASP A 64 9.20 13.89 -1.52
CA ASP A 64 8.06 14.02 -0.64
C ASP A 64 7.00 12.99 -1.03
N LEU A 65 7.02 11.83 -0.35
CA LEU A 65 5.95 10.84 -0.43
C LEU A 65 4.77 11.35 0.42
N TYR A 66 3.89 12.10 -0.20
CA TYR A 66 2.82 12.81 0.51
C TYR A 66 1.55 11.99 0.68
N CYS A 67 1.35 10.91 -0.10
CA CYS A 67 0.14 10.10 -0.01
C CYS A 67 0.40 8.64 -0.37
N ILE A 68 -0.15 7.74 0.45
CA ILE A 68 -0.32 6.31 0.14
C ILE A 68 -1.81 5.98 0.21
N LEU A 69 -2.35 5.47 -0.90
CA LEU A 69 -3.74 5.03 -0.99
C LEU A 69 -3.80 3.51 -1.13
N SER A 70 -4.40 2.83 -0.15
CA SER A 70 -4.63 1.39 -0.21
C SER A 70 -5.84 1.05 -1.05
N LEU A 71 -5.66 0.19 -2.04
CA LEU A 71 -6.72 -0.29 -2.90
C LEU A 71 -7.38 -1.54 -2.32
N PRO A 72 -8.66 -1.79 -2.64
CA PRO A 72 -9.34 -3.01 -2.25
C PRO A 72 -8.70 -4.24 -2.86
N GLY A 73 -8.79 -5.37 -2.17
CA GLY A 73 -8.35 -6.65 -2.71
C GLY A 73 -9.12 -6.99 -4.00
N GLY A 74 -8.44 -7.66 -4.94
CA GLY A 74 -9.07 -8.13 -6.18
C GLY A 74 -9.23 -7.11 -7.31
N VAL A 75 -8.73 -5.87 -7.17
CA VAL A 75 -8.76 -4.86 -8.26
C VAL A 75 -8.12 -5.41 -9.53
N PHE A 76 -7.02 -6.13 -9.42
CA PHE A 76 -6.30 -6.73 -10.55
C PHE A 76 -6.58 -8.23 -10.75
N SER A 77 -7.61 -8.78 -10.13
CA SER A 77 -7.95 -10.21 -10.26
C SER A 77 -8.27 -10.62 -11.71
N GLN A 78 -8.82 -9.72 -12.50
CA GLN A 78 -9.08 -9.96 -13.93
C GLN A 78 -7.78 -10.07 -14.75
N ALA A 79 -6.70 -9.46 -14.30
CA ALA A 79 -5.35 -9.59 -14.86
C ALA A 79 -4.56 -10.77 -14.25
N GLY A 80 -5.21 -11.63 -13.45
CA GLY A 80 -4.58 -12.78 -12.81
C GLY A 80 -3.79 -12.45 -11.54
N ALA A 81 -3.84 -11.20 -11.06
CA ALA A 81 -3.13 -10.77 -9.86
C ALA A 81 -4.08 -10.69 -8.66
N GLY A 82 -3.89 -11.60 -7.70
CA GLY A 82 -4.65 -11.62 -6.42
C GLY A 82 -4.01 -10.83 -5.29
N VAL A 83 -2.99 -10.00 -5.59
CA VAL A 83 -2.25 -9.25 -4.57
C VAL A 83 -2.93 -7.94 -4.22
N LYS A 84 -2.85 -7.56 -2.96
CA LYS A 84 -3.19 -6.20 -2.51
C LYS A 84 -2.20 -5.20 -3.08
N THR A 85 -2.72 -4.08 -3.57
CA THR A 85 -1.92 -3.02 -4.17
C THR A 85 -2.21 -1.67 -3.54
N ASN A 86 -1.23 -0.78 -3.64
CA ASN A 86 -1.31 0.58 -3.14
C ASN A 86 -0.86 1.56 -4.22
N LEU A 87 -1.40 2.77 -4.17
CA LEU A 87 -0.92 3.90 -4.97
C LEU A 87 -0.01 4.78 -4.11
N LEU A 88 1.17 5.06 -4.61
CA LEU A 88 2.13 5.99 -4.00
C LEU A 88 2.15 7.27 -4.83
N PHE A 89 2.00 8.41 -4.17
CA PHE A 89 2.09 9.74 -4.79
C PHE A 89 3.22 10.54 -4.16
N PHE A 90 4.19 10.95 -4.96
CA PHE A 90 5.37 11.66 -4.48
C PHE A 90 5.93 12.68 -5.46
N ASN A 91 6.66 13.66 -4.93
CA ASN A 91 7.32 14.72 -5.67
C ASN A 91 8.83 14.63 -5.43
N LYS A 92 9.65 14.70 -6.48
CA LYS A 92 11.12 14.73 -6.38
C LYS A 92 11.61 16.09 -5.94
N GLY A 93 12.64 16.14 -5.08
CA GLY A 93 13.37 17.35 -4.73
C GLY A 93 13.10 17.89 -3.31
N SER A 94 12.31 17.18 -2.52
CA SER A 94 12.15 17.42 -1.09
C SER A 94 12.15 16.09 -0.35
N HIS A 95 12.35 16.11 0.96
CA HIS A 95 12.24 14.91 1.79
C HIS A 95 10.83 14.78 2.37
N THR A 96 10.47 13.55 2.74
CA THR A 96 9.20 13.23 3.37
C THR A 96 9.27 13.52 4.87
N GLU A 97 8.39 14.37 5.39
CA GLU A 97 8.22 14.62 6.83
C GLU A 97 7.08 13.80 7.41
N LYS A 98 6.00 13.64 6.66
CA LYS A 98 4.80 12.90 7.03
C LYS A 98 4.12 12.34 5.80
N ILE A 99 3.43 11.22 5.95
CA ILE A 99 2.65 10.57 4.89
C ILE A 99 1.18 10.58 5.30
N TRP A 100 0.33 11.04 4.40
CA TRP A 100 -1.11 10.91 4.54
C TRP A 100 -1.56 9.60 3.90
N TYR A 101 -2.26 8.78 4.66
CA TYR A 101 -2.81 7.50 4.21
C TYR A 101 -4.29 7.62 3.94
N TYR A 102 -4.76 6.92 2.93
CA TYR A 102 -6.17 6.73 2.65
C TYR A 102 -6.46 5.25 2.37
N ASP A 103 -7.45 4.67 3.03
CA ASP A 103 -7.74 3.25 2.98
C ASP A 103 -9.07 2.94 2.29
N LEU A 104 -9.01 2.32 1.12
CA LEU A 104 -10.17 1.77 0.40
C LEU A 104 -10.23 0.23 0.49
N SER A 105 -9.41 -0.40 1.33
CA SER A 105 -9.26 -1.86 1.35
C SER A 105 -10.53 -2.61 1.75
N ASP A 106 -11.49 -1.97 2.42
CA ASP A 106 -12.78 -2.56 2.82
C ASP A 106 -13.80 -2.66 1.68
N LEU A 107 -13.57 -1.94 0.59
CA LEU A 107 -14.47 -2.03 -0.55
C LEU A 107 -14.42 -3.44 -1.16
N LYS A 108 -15.60 -4.06 -1.28
CA LYS A 108 -15.74 -5.36 -1.94
C LYS A 108 -15.83 -5.13 -3.45
N VAL A 109 -14.74 -5.38 -4.16
CA VAL A 109 -14.69 -5.34 -5.62
C VAL A 109 -14.67 -6.75 -6.20
N ALA A 110 -15.34 -6.92 -7.33
CA ALA A 110 -15.41 -8.18 -8.05
C ALA A 110 -15.60 -7.89 -9.55
N LYS A 111 -15.50 -8.92 -10.40
CA LYS A 111 -15.71 -8.79 -11.86
C LYS A 111 -17.03 -8.09 -12.23
N ARG A 112 -18.11 -8.35 -11.47
CA ARG A 112 -19.44 -7.74 -11.66
C ARG A 112 -19.64 -6.44 -10.89
N LYS A 113 -18.72 -6.08 -10.01
CA LYS A 113 -18.72 -4.86 -9.19
C LYS A 113 -17.31 -4.27 -9.19
N PRO A 114 -16.86 -3.70 -10.32
CA PRO A 114 -15.51 -3.16 -10.43
C PRO A 114 -15.35 -1.88 -9.62
N LEU A 115 -14.10 -1.51 -9.35
CA LEU A 115 -13.75 -0.21 -8.83
C LEU A 115 -14.09 0.86 -9.87
N THR A 116 -14.78 1.93 -9.45
CA THR A 116 -15.23 3.04 -10.31
C THR A 116 -14.67 4.37 -9.79
N ALA A 117 -14.70 5.41 -10.61
CA ALA A 117 -14.24 6.74 -10.24
C ALA A 117 -14.95 7.29 -8.99
N SER A 118 -16.26 7.00 -8.83
CA SER A 118 -17.04 7.46 -7.68
C SER A 118 -16.56 6.94 -6.33
N HIS A 119 -15.83 5.82 -6.29
CA HIS A 119 -15.23 5.32 -5.05
C HIS A 119 -14.08 6.21 -4.55
N PHE A 120 -13.57 7.11 -5.39
CA PHE A 120 -12.50 8.05 -5.05
C PHE A 120 -13.01 9.47 -4.75
N ASP A 121 -14.31 9.72 -4.78
CA ASP A 121 -14.86 11.08 -4.61
C ASP A 121 -14.49 11.67 -3.24
N GLU A 122 -14.60 10.90 -2.17
CA GLU A 122 -14.20 11.34 -0.84
C GLU A 122 -12.67 11.55 -0.75
N PHE A 123 -11.89 10.59 -1.27
CA PHE A 123 -10.45 10.73 -1.35
C PHE A 123 -10.03 12.03 -2.05
N LEU A 124 -10.60 12.30 -3.21
CA LEU A 124 -10.29 13.50 -4.00
C LEU A 124 -10.71 14.80 -3.29
N LYS A 125 -11.77 14.76 -2.50
CA LYS A 125 -12.23 15.89 -1.68
C LYS A 125 -11.26 16.18 -0.53
N LEU A 126 -10.76 15.13 0.15
CA LEU A 126 -9.89 15.27 1.32
C LEU A 126 -8.42 15.48 0.96
N LEU A 127 -7.98 15.02 -0.21
CA LEU A 127 -6.57 15.04 -0.65
C LEU A 127 -5.93 16.45 -0.62
N PRO A 128 -6.57 17.55 -1.04
CA PRO A 128 -5.95 18.87 -1.00
C PRO A 128 -5.58 19.33 0.40
N GLY A 129 -6.45 19.08 1.38
CA GLY A 129 -6.23 19.40 2.79
C GLY A 129 -5.50 18.29 3.56
N ARG A 130 -5.41 17.09 3.00
CA ARG A 130 -4.94 15.88 3.70
C ARG A 130 -5.68 15.69 5.03
N GLU A 131 -7.00 15.84 4.96
CA GLU A 131 -7.87 15.82 6.13
C GLU A 131 -7.99 14.39 6.68
N GLU A 132 -8.10 14.28 8.00
CA GLU A 132 -8.31 12.99 8.66
C GLU A 132 -9.79 12.61 8.63
N SER A 133 -10.06 11.31 8.49
CA SER A 133 -11.41 10.71 8.47
C SER A 133 -11.35 9.28 9.02
N GLU A 134 -12.45 8.56 8.97
CA GLU A 134 -12.45 7.12 9.30
C GLU A 134 -11.50 6.32 8.41
N ASN A 135 -11.31 6.76 7.16
CA ASN A 135 -10.49 6.08 6.16
C ASN A 135 -9.13 6.74 5.95
N SER A 136 -8.83 7.86 6.63
CA SER A 136 -7.59 8.59 6.43
C SER A 136 -6.93 9.04 7.72
N TRP A 137 -5.59 8.98 7.73
CA TRP A 137 -4.76 9.36 8.88
C TRP A 137 -3.37 9.79 8.40
N THR A 138 -2.61 10.40 9.29
CA THR A 138 -1.24 10.84 9.00
C THR A 138 -0.24 10.11 9.90
N VAL A 139 0.89 9.70 9.31
CA VAL A 139 2.01 9.07 10.01
C VAL A 139 3.25 9.94 9.81
N THR A 140 4.01 10.18 10.87
CA THR A 140 5.24 10.97 10.80
C THR A 140 6.43 10.16 10.28
N ARG A 141 7.43 10.85 9.77
CA ARG A 141 8.71 10.24 9.37
C ARG A 141 9.35 9.47 10.52
N ALA A 142 9.32 10.01 11.74
CA ALA A 142 9.90 9.38 12.92
C ALA A 142 9.24 8.03 13.23
N ASP A 143 7.91 7.94 13.15
CA ASP A 143 7.18 6.68 13.37
C ASP A 143 7.54 5.61 12.33
N ILE A 144 7.79 6.05 11.09
CA ILE A 144 8.20 5.15 9.99
C ILE A 144 9.63 4.63 10.23
N GLU A 145 10.53 5.48 10.66
CA GLU A 145 11.92 5.11 10.96
C GLU A 145 12.01 4.14 12.14
N GLU A 146 11.22 4.37 13.19
CA GLU A 146 11.11 3.47 14.33
C GLU A 146 10.66 2.06 13.92
N LYS A 147 9.78 1.97 12.92
CA LYS A 147 9.31 0.70 12.34
C LYS A 147 10.20 0.17 11.20
N ASN A 148 11.46 0.59 11.14
CA ASN A 148 12.42 0.18 10.10
C ASN A 148 11.88 0.38 8.68
N TYR A 149 11.26 1.54 8.43
CA TYR A 149 10.67 1.89 7.12
C TYR A 149 9.53 0.96 6.69
N ASP A 150 8.74 0.44 7.62
CA ASP A 150 7.46 -0.18 7.28
C ASP A 150 6.46 0.91 6.86
N LEU A 151 6.06 0.87 5.59
CA LEU A 151 5.10 1.80 4.99
C LEU A 151 3.71 1.18 4.84
N LYS A 152 3.46 0.03 5.45
CA LYS A 152 2.15 -0.62 5.37
C LYS A 152 1.07 0.29 5.95
N ALA A 153 -0.02 0.44 5.19
CA ALA A 153 -1.20 1.15 5.65
C ALA A 153 -1.95 0.29 6.69
N VAL A 154 -1.90 0.71 7.95
CA VAL A 154 -2.68 0.12 9.04
C VAL A 154 -3.56 1.23 9.59
N ASN A 155 -4.85 1.18 9.28
CA ASN A 155 -5.80 2.22 9.68
C ASN A 155 -6.03 2.19 11.19
N PRO A 156 -5.60 3.21 11.95
CA PRO A 156 -5.77 3.26 13.40
C PRO A 156 -7.22 3.52 13.83
N ASN A 157 -8.04 4.04 12.91
CA ASN A 157 -9.45 4.36 13.18
C ASN A 157 -10.37 3.16 12.95
N ARG A 158 -9.82 2.06 12.42
CA ARG A 158 -10.58 0.83 12.22
C ARG A 158 -10.83 0.16 13.55
N VAL A 159 -12.10 0.11 13.97
CA VAL A 159 -12.52 -0.75 15.05
C VAL A 159 -12.50 -2.18 14.50
N GLU A 160 -11.51 -2.99 14.92
CA GLU A 160 -11.60 -4.43 14.68
C GLU A 160 -12.86 -4.92 15.41
N GLU A 161 -13.85 -5.40 14.65
CA GLU A 161 -14.89 -6.22 15.24
C GLU A 161 -14.19 -7.47 15.78
N VAL A 162 -13.91 -7.45 17.07
CA VAL A 162 -13.37 -8.64 17.74
C VAL A 162 -14.44 -9.71 17.59
N ASP A 163 -14.15 -10.74 16.84
CA ASP A 163 -15.03 -11.90 16.72
C ASP A 163 -15.12 -12.55 18.11
N THR A 164 -16.20 -12.26 18.81
CA THR A 164 -16.45 -12.75 20.18
C THR A 164 -17.05 -14.15 20.18
N ARG A 165 -17.22 -14.76 19.00
CA ARG A 165 -17.76 -16.13 18.88
C ARG A 165 -16.80 -17.12 19.49
N THR A 166 -17.32 -18.01 20.31
CA THR A 166 -16.56 -19.12 20.85
C THR A 166 -16.30 -20.20 19.78
N PRO A 167 -15.36 -21.12 19.98
CA PRO A 167 -15.18 -22.26 19.10
C PRO A 167 -16.47 -23.07 18.93
N GLU A 168 -17.29 -23.18 19.98
CA GLU A 168 -18.59 -23.86 19.98
C GLU A 168 -19.57 -23.13 19.04
N ASP A 169 -19.68 -21.80 19.13
CA ASP A 169 -20.53 -21.01 18.23
C ASP A 169 -20.16 -21.21 16.76
N LEU A 170 -18.84 -21.32 16.47
CA LEU A 170 -18.35 -21.56 15.11
C LEU A 170 -18.69 -22.97 14.61
N LEU A 171 -18.63 -23.98 15.47
CA LEU A 171 -19.03 -25.35 15.13
C LEU A 171 -20.53 -25.43 14.83
N ASP A 172 -21.38 -24.80 15.65
CA ASP A 172 -22.82 -24.73 15.43
C ASP A 172 -23.17 -24.07 14.08
N ILE A 173 -22.46 -23.00 13.71
CA ILE A 173 -22.61 -22.35 12.40
C ILE A 173 -22.22 -23.28 11.26
N ILE A 174 -21.14 -24.04 11.41
CA ILE A 174 -20.69 -25.01 10.40
C ILE A 174 -21.72 -26.12 10.22
N GLU A 175 -22.27 -26.70 11.30
CA GLU A 175 -23.29 -27.73 11.25
C GLU A 175 -24.58 -27.21 10.60
N GLN A 176 -25.02 -26.00 10.97
CA GLN A 176 -26.20 -25.39 10.40
C GLN A 176 -26.05 -25.14 8.89
N LYS A 177 -24.91 -24.59 8.48
CA LYS A 177 -24.62 -24.37 7.06
C LYS A 177 -24.40 -25.68 6.28
N GLY A 178 -23.86 -26.70 6.92
CA GLY A 178 -23.74 -28.03 6.33
C GLY A 178 -25.09 -28.69 6.05
N SER A 179 -26.09 -28.48 6.90
CA SER A 179 -27.45 -28.99 6.72
C SER A 179 -28.27 -28.22 5.67
N GLU A 180 -27.95 -26.96 5.40
CA GLU A 180 -28.58 -26.15 4.34
C GLU A 180 -28.15 -26.55 2.91
N ILE A 181 -27.07 -27.33 2.78
CA ILE A 181 -26.48 -27.73 1.48
C ILE A 181 -26.93 -29.15 1.06
N GLN A 182 -27.62 -29.90 1.91
CA GLN A 182 -28.22 -31.19 1.59
C GLN A 182 -29.68 -31.04 1.11
#